data_abcc747dbba07513c2e1ddbdb511b863
#
_entry.id   abcc747dbba07513c2e1ddbdb511b863
#
_cell.length_a   1.000
_cell.length_b   1.000
_cell.length_c   1.000
_cell.angle_alpha   90.00
_cell.angle_beta   90.00
_cell.angle_gamma   90.00
#
_symmetry.space_group_name_H-M   'P 1'
#
loop_
_entity.id
_entity.type
_entity.pdbx_description
1 polymer ?
#
loop_
_entity_poly.entity_id
_entity_poly.type
_entity_poly.pdbx_seq_one_letter_code
_entity_poly.pdbx_strand_id
1 'polypeptide(L)'
;HSPDFQNLHRNKRSLSLNLKEPKGIEIFKKLAANADVIIENYRPEVKNRLGIDYETIKAINPRIIYGSISGFGQSGPYRDRPGVDPIIQGMGGHMWVTGEPGRGPMRSGAAISDVTAGLLLANGICMALIERETSGEGQWVHTSLIEAMIFLLDFQAARWTMKKELPGQVGNNHPTNSPMGVFKSSDGYFTIAPTPGMWNKFCTAIGREDLINHPDYATATDRAKNRENLNAEIDAATSQKKSMDWIEVMNETGVPCGPIYTLAETFADAQVQHIGIAQSVPSDSLGEVTLIGQAIHMSRTPNRLVAGTAECGAHTKEILTELGYDDEQVSSL
;
A
#
# COMPACT_ATOMS: atom_id res chain seq x y z
N HIS A 1 -5.49 21.15 5.37
CA HIS A 1 -6.39 20.50 4.38
C HIS A 1 -5.64 19.90 3.18
N SER A 2 -4.44 19.29 3.40
CA SER A 2 -3.72 18.62 2.30
C SER A 2 -4.53 17.42 1.77
N PRO A 3 -4.41 17.08 0.48
CA PRO A 3 -5.15 15.96 -0.12
C PRO A 3 -4.91 14.61 0.58
N ASP A 4 -3.68 14.33 1.00
CA ASP A 4 -3.31 13.12 1.74
C ASP A 4 -3.99 13.07 3.12
N PHE A 5 -3.99 14.18 3.88
CA PHE A 5 -4.71 14.26 5.16
C PHE A 5 -6.20 14.00 4.97
N GLN A 6 -6.83 14.62 4.00
CA GLN A 6 -8.25 14.42 3.69
C GLN A 6 -8.54 12.95 3.33
N ASN A 7 -7.71 12.34 2.50
CA ASN A 7 -7.91 10.96 2.08
C ASN A 7 -7.70 9.94 3.23
N LEU A 8 -6.81 10.21 4.18
CA LEU A 8 -6.50 9.28 5.27
C LEU A 8 -7.47 9.37 6.45
N HIS A 9 -8.13 10.51 6.66
CA HIS A 9 -8.95 10.75 7.86
C HIS A 9 -10.46 10.76 7.64
N ARG A 10 -10.92 10.37 6.45
CA ARG A 10 -12.35 10.23 6.12
C ARG A 10 -13.08 9.29 7.07
N ASN A 11 -14.37 9.53 7.29
CA ASN A 11 -15.26 8.74 8.17
C ASN A 11 -14.83 8.69 9.64
N LYS A 12 -14.01 9.63 10.12
CA LYS A 12 -13.54 9.63 11.51
C LYS A 12 -14.13 10.78 12.28
N ARG A 13 -14.44 10.54 13.55
CA ARG A 13 -14.69 11.59 14.54
C ARG A 13 -13.36 12.12 15.06
N SER A 14 -13.29 13.40 15.36
CA SER A 14 -12.09 14.06 15.84
C SER A 14 -12.29 14.56 17.28
N LEU A 15 -11.45 14.06 18.18
CA LEU A 15 -11.37 14.47 19.58
C LEU A 15 -9.99 15.08 19.84
N SER A 16 -9.93 16.27 20.43
CA SER A 16 -8.70 16.91 20.84
C SER A 16 -8.47 16.70 22.33
N LEU A 17 -7.35 16.04 22.69
CA LEU A 17 -6.92 15.77 24.07
C LEU A 17 -5.44 16.05 24.25
N ASN A 18 -5.08 16.68 25.39
CA ASN A 18 -3.69 16.77 25.80
C ASN A 18 -3.32 15.56 26.64
N LEU A 19 -2.70 14.55 26.03
CA LEU A 19 -2.26 13.33 26.71
C LEU A 19 -1.06 13.52 27.68
N LYS A 20 -0.54 14.74 27.84
CA LYS A 20 0.44 15.07 28.89
C LYS A 20 -0.25 15.51 30.20
N GLU A 21 -1.52 15.84 30.13
CA GLU A 21 -2.32 16.24 31.30
C GLU A 21 -3.04 15.02 31.89
N PRO A 22 -3.13 14.91 33.23
CA PRO A 22 -3.79 13.80 33.90
C PRO A 22 -5.25 13.60 33.46
N LYS A 23 -5.99 14.70 33.28
CA LYS A 23 -7.39 14.66 32.79
C LYS A 23 -7.49 14.10 31.36
N GLY A 24 -6.54 14.45 30.47
CA GLY A 24 -6.49 13.91 29.11
C GLY A 24 -6.24 12.40 29.11
N ILE A 25 -5.35 11.91 29.96
CA ILE A 25 -5.11 10.45 30.14
C ILE A 25 -6.33 9.76 30.74
N GLU A 26 -7.02 10.36 31.71
CA GLU A 26 -8.27 9.79 32.27
C GLU A 26 -9.32 9.60 31.19
N ILE A 27 -9.55 10.62 30.37
CA ILE A 27 -10.50 10.55 29.26
C ILE A 27 -10.11 9.47 28.25
N PHE A 28 -8.82 9.40 27.88
CA PHE A 28 -8.32 8.36 27.00
C PHE A 28 -8.58 6.95 27.56
N LYS A 29 -8.34 6.75 28.87
CA LYS A 29 -8.60 5.46 29.55
C LYS A 29 -10.08 5.10 29.59
N LYS A 30 -10.98 6.08 29.76
CA LYS A 30 -12.43 5.86 29.66
C LYS A 30 -12.85 5.41 28.25
N LEU A 31 -12.26 6.01 27.20
CA LEU A 31 -12.48 5.56 25.82
C LEU A 31 -11.96 4.14 25.63
N ALA A 32 -10.74 3.86 26.08
CA ALA A 32 -10.08 2.56 25.94
C ALA A 32 -10.85 1.43 26.64
N ALA A 33 -11.55 1.71 27.75
CA ALA A 33 -12.35 0.72 28.48
C ALA A 33 -13.49 0.14 27.63
N ASN A 34 -14.00 0.89 26.66
CA ASN A 34 -15.11 0.48 25.79
C ASN A 34 -14.69 0.25 24.32
N ALA A 35 -13.42 0.46 23.99
CA ALA A 35 -12.94 0.27 22.62
C ALA A 35 -12.71 -1.21 22.32
N ASP A 36 -12.98 -1.62 21.08
CA ASP A 36 -12.57 -2.92 20.56
C ASP A 36 -11.10 -2.93 20.14
N VAL A 37 -10.64 -1.82 19.57
CA VAL A 37 -9.30 -1.70 18.98
C VAL A 37 -8.71 -0.33 19.30
N ILE A 38 -7.44 -0.31 19.68
CA ILE A 38 -6.60 0.89 19.71
C ILE A 38 -5.51 0.74 18.67
N ILE A 39 -5.26 1.80 17.90
CA ILE A 39 -4.15 1.85 16.91
C ILE A 39 -3.29 3.07 17.21
N GLU A 40 -1.98 2.86 17.24
CA GLU A 40 -1.00 3.94 17.43
C GLU A 40 0.24 3.72 16.53
N ASN A 41 0.94 4.81 16.23
CA ASN A 41 2.21 4.79 15.51
C ASN A 41 3.28 5.63 16.21
N TYR A 42 3.25 5.67 17.52
CA TYR A 42 4.28 6.30 18.33
C TYR A 42 5.59 5.51 18.34
N ARG A 43 6.70 6.17 18.65
CA ARG A 43 7.90 5.46 19.08
C ARG A 43 7.62 4.68 20.37
N PRO A 44 8.20 3.48 20.56
CA PRO A 44 7.87 2.62 21.69
C PRO A 44 7.94 3.31 23.07
N GLU A 45 8.93 4.18 23.31
CA GLU A 45 9.07 4.88 24.58
C GLU A 45 7.99 5.92 24.86
N VAL A 46 7.35 6.48 23.82
CA VAL A 46 6.34 7.54 23.98
C VAL A 46 5.08 7.01 24.64
N LYS A 47 4.55 5.87 24.17
CA LYS A 47 3.34 5.28 24.75
C LYS A 47 3.55 4.80 26.19
N ASN A 48 4.76 4.26 26.49
CA ASN A 48 5.10 3.87 27.85
C ASN A 48 5.15 5.11 28.78
N ARG A 49 5.78 6.20 28.34
CA ARG A 49 5.85 7.45 29.11
C ARG A 49 4.49 8.09 29.35
N LEU A 50 3.56 7.93 28.38
CA LEU A 50 2.20 8.45 28.50
C LEU A 50 1.27 7.52 29.31
N GLY A 51 1.69 6.29 29.63
CA GLY A 51 0.85 5.31 30.32
C GLY A 51 -0.35 4.84 29.49
N ILE A 52 -0.13 4.72 28.18
CA ILE A 52 -1.13 4.24 27.20
C ILE A 52 -0.63 3.01 26.43
N ASP A 53 0.41 2.35 26.95
CA ASP A 53 0.95 1.11 26.40
C ASP A 53 -0.03 -0.07 26.57
N TYR A 54 0.25 -1.15 25.85
CA TYR A 54 -0.62 -2.33 25.84
C TYR A 54 -0.90 -2.89 27.23
N GLU A 55 0.10 -3.08 28.07
CA GLU A 55 -0.07 -3.68 29.40
C GLU A 55 -0.96 -2.80 30.29
N THR A 56 -0.75 -1.49 30.26
CA THR A 56 -1.58 -0.51 30.96
C THR A 56 -3.03 -0.56 30.51
N ILE A 57 -3.27 -0.65 29.20
CA ILE A 57 -4.62 -0.66 28.65
C ILE A 57 -5.30 -2.02 28.80
N LYS A 58 -4.56 -3.13 28.66
CA LYS A 58 -5.05 -4.48 28.93
C LYS A 58 -5.59 -4.64 30.35
N ALA A 59 -4.94 -4.01 31.34
CA ALA A 59 -5.42 -4.03 32.73
C ALA A 59 -6.79 -3.34 32.89
N ILE A 60 -7.15 -2.41 32.01
CA ILE A 60 -8.46 -1.71 32.00
C ILE A 60 -9.47 -2.49 31.15
N ASN A 61 -9.04 -2.98 29.98
CA ASN A 61 -9.87 -3.70 29.03
C ASN A 61 -9.13 -4.96 28.54
N PRO A 62 -9.35 -6.11 29.19
CA PRO A 62 -8.69 -7.37 28.81
C PRO A 62 -9.05 -7.87 27.39
N ARG A 63 -10.11 -7.33 26.79
CA ARG A 63 -10.55 -7.68 25.43
C ARG A 63 -9.95 -6.78 24.33
N ILE A 64 -9.14 -5.81 24.72
CA ILE A 64 -8.60 -4.83 23.74
C ILE A 64 -7.67 -5.48 22.73
N ILE A 65 -7.87 -5.18 21.46
CA ILE A 65 -6.87 -5.42 20.42
C ILE A 65 -6.04 -4.14 20.28
N TYR A 66 -4.75 -4.25 20.59
CA TYR A 66 -3.85 -3.09 20.58
C TYR A 66 -2.91 -3.16 19.38
N GLY A 67 -3.12 -2.29 18.39
CA GLY A 67 -2.34 -2.25 17.14
C GLY A 67 -1.22 -1.22 17.19
N SER A 68 0.03 -1.64 16.92
CA SER A 68 1.19 -0.74 16.86
C SER A 68 1.94 -0.82 15.53
N ILE A 69 2.29 0.34 14.96
CA ILE A 69 3.24 0.45 13.85
C ILE A 69 4.41 1.33 14.29
N SER A 70 5.64 0.95 13.97
CA SER A 70 6.82 1.79 14.12
C SER A 70 7.83 1.54 13.01
N GLY A 71 8.83 2.40 12.85
CA GLY A 71 9.81 2.27 11.78
C GLY A 71 10.55 0.94 11.79
N PHE A 72 10.99 0.50 12.97
CA PHE A 72 11.89 -0.67 13.14
C PHE A 72 11.36 -1.75 14.09
N GLY A 73 10.10 -1.65 14.52
CA GLY A 73 9.50 -2.62 15.45
C GLY A 73 9.54 -2.14 16.91
N GLN A 74 8.96 -2.98 17.78
CA GLN A 74 8.77 -2.66 19.20
C GLN A 74 9.95 -3.10 20.07
N SER A 75 10.92 -3.81 19.50
CA SER A 75 12.12 -4.34 20.17
C SER A 75 13.33 -4.29 19.24
N GLY A 76 14.48 -4.71 19.73
CA GLY A 76 15.70 -4.81 18.93
C GLY A 76 16.54 -3.53 18.92
N PRO A 77 17.71 -3.55 18.24
CA PRO A 77 18.73 -2.50 18.34
C PRO A 77 18.29 -1.16 17.74
N TYR A 78 17.26 -1.12 16.91
CA TYR A 78 16.77 0.08 16.22
C TYR A 78 15.39 0.56 16.70
N ARG A 79 14.83 -0.04 17.77
CA ARG A 79 13.47 0.28 18.25
C ARG A 79 13.24 1.78 18.48
N ASP A 80 14.26 2.49 18.92
CA ASP A 80 14.17 3.91 19.30
C ASP A 80 14.64 4.86 18.16
N ARG A 81 15.08 4.29 17.02
CA ARG A 81 15.48 5.10 15.86
C ARG A 81 14.25 5.66 15.12
N PRO A 82 14.34 6.90 14.62
CA PRO A 82 13.34 7.44 13.73
C PRO A 82 13.34 6.66 12.40
N GLY A 83 12.18 6.17 12.00
CA GLY A 83 11.98 5.49 10.72
C GLY A 83 10.78 6.09 10.00
N VAL A 84 10.98 6.46 8.73
CA VAL A 84 9.95 6.95 7.82
C VAL A 84 10.12 6.26 6.48
N ASP A 85 9.09 6.24 5.66
CA ASP A 85 9.04 5.51 4.39
C ASP A 85 10.33 5.57 3.54
N PRO A 86 10.89 6.75 3.18
CA PRO A 86 12.07 6.77 2.31
C PRO A 86 13.33 6.13 2.95
N ILE A 87 13.47 6.21 4.27
CA ILE A 87 14.58 5.54 4.98
C ILE A 87 14.39 4.03 4.91
N ILE A 88 13.17 3.58 5.12
CA ILE A 88 12.82 2.16 5.10
C ILE A 88 12.88 1.55 3.69
N GLN A 89 12.48 2.28 2.66
CA GLN A 89 12.67 1.83 1.28
C GLN A 89 14.14 1.54 0.96
N GLY A 90 15.06 2.35 1.49
CA GLY A 90 16.50 2.12 1.37
C GLY A 90 16.98 0.91 2.17
N MET A 91 16.70 0.88 3.46
CA MET A 91 17.17 -0.16 4.38
C MET A 91 16.50 -1.52 4.15
N GLY A 92 15.24 -1.53 3.71
CA GLY A 92 14.49 -2.75 3.39
C GLY A 92 14.81 -3.37 2.02
N GLY A 93 15.74 -2.79 1.24
CA GLY A 93 16.20 -3.36 -0.02
C GLY A 93 15.39 -2.97 -1.26
N HIS A 94 14.25 -2.28 -1.10
CA HIS A 94 13.41 -1.89 -2.23
C HIS A 94 14.14 -0.99 -3.23
N MET A 95 14.87 0.02 -2.74
CA MET A 95 15.62 0.92 -3.61
C MET A 95 16.79 0.24 -4.33
N TRP A 96 17.28 -0.88 -3.80
CA TRP A 96 18.34 -1.67 -4.43
C TRP A 96 17.84 -2.39 -5.68
N VAL A 97 16.61 -2.92 -5.67
CA VAL A 97 16.04 -3.67 -6.78
C VAL A 97 15.24 -2.80 -7.77
N THR A 98 14.97 -1.54 -7.42
CA THR A 98 14.15 -0.61 -8.20
C THR A 98 15.01 0.40 -8.95
N GLY A 99 14.74 0.58 -10.23
CA GLY A 99 15.41 1.57 -11.10
C GLY A 99 16.14 0.98 -12.28
N GLU A 100 16.72 1.85 -13.09
CA GLU A 100 17.49 1.48 -14.27
C GLU A 100 18.92 1.05 -13.89
N PRO A 101 19.45 -0.02 -14.50
CA PRO A 101 20.83 -0.45 -14.26
C PRO A 101 21.84 0.69 -14.46
N GLY A 102 22.74 0.85 -13.48
CA GLY A 102 23.79 1.87 -13.54
C GLY A 102 23.35 3.31 -13.20
N ARG A 103 22.06 3.55 -12.90
CA ARG A 103 21.57 4.87 -12.51
C ARG A 103 21.44 5.11 -11.00
N GLY A 104 21.86 4.14 -10.20
CA GLY A 104 21.78 4.19 -8.75
C GLY A 104 20.43 3.79 -8.18
N PRO A 105 20.30 3.75 -6.84
CA PRO A 105 19.08 3.36 -6.16
C PRO A 105 17.91 4.30 -6.47
N MET A 106 16.70 3.75 -6.62
CA MET A 106 15.50 4.53 -6.91
C MET A 106 14.37 4.16 -5.95
N ARG A 107 13.70 5.18 -5.39
CA ARG A 107 12.52 4.98 -4.54
C ARG A 107 11.25 4.82 -5.37
N SER A 108 10.25 4.17 -4.79
CA SER A 108 8.87 4.23 -5.29
C SER A 108 8.28 5.64 -5.13
N GLY A 109 7.43 6.06 -6.04
CA GLY A 109 6.72 7.35 -5.96
C GLY A 109 5.68 7.41 -4.83
N ALA A 110 5.17 6.26 -4.37
CA ALA A 110 4.25 6.15 -3.24
C ALA A 110 4.98 5.82 -1.93
N ALA A 111 4.35 6.12 -0.79
CA ALA A 111 4.82 5.72 0.55
C ALA A 111 4.53 4.23 0.80
N ILE A 112 5.24 3.39 0.08
CA ILE A 112 4.91 1.97 -0.09
C ILE A 112 5.10 1.15 1.21
N SER A 113 6.07 1.50 2.06
CA SER A 113 6.26 0.84 3.34
C SER A 113 5.17 1.20 4.35
N ASP A 114 4.71 2.46 4.37
CA ASP A 114 3.64 2.93 5.24
C ASP A 114 2.31 2.25 4.87
N VAL A 115 1.96 2.26 3.59
CA VAL A 115 0.72 1.63 3.08
C VAL A 115 0.72 0.13 3.36
N THR A 116 1.83 -0.56 3.10
CA THR A 116 1.95 -2.00 3.33
C THR A 116 1.86 -2.34 4.82
N ALA A 117 2.54 -1.59 5.68
CA ALA A 117 2.45 -1.79 7.13
C ALA A 117 1.01 -1.58 7.66
N GLY A 118 0.32 -0.55 7.15
CA GLY A 118 -1.08 -0.31 7.46
C GLY A 118 -2.00 -1.48 7.07
N LEU A 119 -1.83 -2.04 5.88
CA LEU A 119 -2.57 -3.19 5.40
C LEU A 119 -2.28 -4.46 6.22
N LEU A 120 -1.02 -4.72 6.55
CA LEU A 120 -0.62 -5.87 7.38
C LEU A 120 -1.16 -5.74 8.80
N LEU A 121 -1.09 -4.53 9.41
CA LEU A 121 -1.67 -4.32 10.74
C LEU A 121 -3.19 -4.50 10.72
N ALA A 122 -3.89 -3.95 9.75
CA ALA A 122 -5.33 -4.11 9.62
C ALA A 122 -5.73 -5.59 9.50
N ASN A 123 -4.99 -6.37 8.70
CA ASN A 123 -5.18 -7.82 8.59
C ASN A 123 -4.95 -8.52 9.94
N GLY A 124 -3.85 -8.21 10.63
CA GLY A 124 -3.54 -8.77 11.95
C GLY A 124 -4.60 -8.43 12.99
N ILE A 125 -5.16 -7.21 12.98
CA ILE A 125 -6.27 -6.81 13.84
C ILE A 125 -7.53 -7.63 13.54
N CYS A 126 -7.87 -7.84 12.27
CA CYS A 126 -9.01 -8.69 11.89
C CYS A 126 -8.83 -10.12 12.38
N MET A 127 -7.64 -10.71 12.24
CA MET A 127 -7.32 -12.03 12.78
C MET A 127 -7.46 -12.09 14.30
N ALA A 128 -6.97 -11.07 15.01
CA ALA A 128 -7.08 -10.96 16.46
C ALA A 128 -8.53 -10.80 16.95
N LEU A 129 -9.36 -10.06 16.21
CA LEU A 129 -10.79 -9.94 16.50
C LEU A 129 -11.53 -11.27 16.35
N ILE A 130 -11.19 -12.06 15.31
CA ILE A 130 -11.77 -13.39 15.10
C ILE A 130 -11.34 -14.34 16.22
N GLU A 131 -10.06 -14.34 16.59
CA GLU A 131 -9.52 -15.18 17.67
C GLU A 131 -10.18 -14.83 19.02
N ARG A 132 -10.37 -13.53 19.29
CA ARG A 132 -11.05 -13.04 20.50
C ARG A 132 -12.46 -13.58 20.70
N GLU A 133 -13.19 -13.90 19.64
CA GLU A 133 -14.52 -14.52 19.76
C GLU A 133 -14.46 -15.94 20.35
N THR A 134 -13.30 -16.58 20.29
CA THR A 134 -13.07 -17.91 20.88
C THR A 134 -12.45 -17.81 22.27
N SER A 135 -11.38 -17.02 22.43
CA SER A 135 -10.65 -16.91 23.70
C SER A 135 -11.32 -15.99 24.71
N GLY A 136 -12.05 -14.98 24.23
CA GLY A 136 -12.56 -13.88 25.06
C GLY A 136 -11.52 -12.82 25.40
N GLU A 137 -10.26 -13.00 25.00
CA GLU A 137 -9.12 -12.14 25.34
C GLU A 137 -8.66 -11.30 24.14
N GLY A 138 -8.20 -10.08 24.42
CA GLY A 138 -7.52 -9.24 23.46
C GLY A 138 -6.02 -9.54 23.38
N GLN A 139 -5.35 -8.95 22.40
CA GLN A 139 -3.90 -9.12 22.23
C GLN A 139 -3.22 -7.91 21.62
N TRP A 140 -1.91 -7.85 21.74
CA TRP A 140 -1.09 -6.87 21.10
C TRP A 140 -0.68 -7.35 19.70
N VAL A 141 -1.09 -6.61 18.69
CA VAL A 141 -0.74 -6.83 17.27
C VAL A 141 0.20 -5.72 16.84
N HIS A 142 1.38 -6.06 16.37
CA HIS A 142 2.31 -5.03 15.90
C HIS A 142 3.06 -5.46 14.65
N THR A 143 3.45 -4.49 13.88
CA THR A 143 4.34 -4.62 12.72
C THR A 143 5.27 -3.41 12.65
N SER A 144 6.20 -3.43 11.73
CA SER A 144 7.09 -2.32 11.45
C SER A 144 7.16 -2.02 9.96
N LEU A 145 7.56 -0.81 9.62
CA LEU A 145 7.78 -0.43 8.23
C LEU A 145 8.86 -1.31 7.57
N ILE A 146 9.92 -1.68 8.34
CA ILE A 146 11.00 -2.53 7.80
C ILE A 146 10.51 -3.97 7.52
N GLU A 147 9.70 -4.56 8.39
CA GLU A 147 9.10 -5.87 8.16
C GLU A 147 8.17 -5.84 6.95
N ALA A 148 7.32 -4.83 6.86
CA ALA A 148 6.41 -4.63 5.73
C ALA A 148 7.17 -4.45 4.41
N MET A 149 8.29 -3.73 4.42
CA MET A 149 9.11 -3.53 3.21
C MET A 149 9.78 -4.82 2.76
N ILE A 150 10.33 -5.60 3.68
CA ILE A 150 10.94 -6.90 3.37
C ILE A 150 9.88 -7.89 2.86
N PHE A 151 8.70 -7.91 3.49
CA PHE A 151 7.56 -8.72 3.04
C PHE A 151 7.16 -8.40 1.59
N LEU A 152 7.12 -7.11 1.24
CA LEU A 152 6.75 -6.64 -0.11
C LEU A 152 7.78 -7.03 -1.18
N LEU A 153 9.03 -7.30 -0.83
CA LEU A 153 10.04 -7.78 -1.78
C LEU A 153 9.75 -9.18 -2.33
N ASP A 154 8.90 -9.95 -1.68
CA ASP A 154 8.43 -11.26 -2.13
C ASP A 154 9.57 -12.16 -2.65
N PHE A 155 9.49 -12.60 -3.91
CA PHE A 155 10.49 -13.49 -4.53
C PHE A 155 11.90 -12.88 -4.60
N GLN A 156 12.06 -11.57 -4.62
CA GLN A 156 13.38 -10.92 -4.57
C GLN A 156 14.08 -11.19 -3.24
N ALA A 157 13.35 -11.13 -2.13
CA ALA A 157 13.87 -11.52 -0.82
C ALA A 157 14.17 -13.04 -0.77
N ALA A 158 13.29 -13.86 -1.37
CA ALA A 158 13.46 -15.31 -1.42
C ALA A 158 14.72 -15.72 -2.22
N ARG A 159 15.08 -15.03 -3.30
CA ARG A 159 16.32 -15.25 -4.04
C ARG A 159 17.54 -15.14 -3.14
N TRP A 160 17.58 -14.11 -2.29
CA TRP A 160 18.66 -13.94 -1.33
C TRP A 160 18.61 -14.96 -0.18
N THR A 161 17.46 -15.15 0.45
CA THR A 161 17.36 -16.03 1.62
C THR A 161 17.64 -17.48 1.28
N MET A 162 17.15 -17.97 0.13
CA MET A 162 17.28 -19.37 -0.29
C MET A 162 18.57 -19.66 -1.08
N LYS A 163 18.98 -18.75 -1.97
CA LYS A 163 20.05 -19.02 -2.93
C LYS A 163 21.29 -18.13 -2.78
N LYS A 164 21.23 -17.12 -1.90
CA LYS A 164 22.24 -16.07 -1.75
C LYS A 164 22.48 -15.30 -3.06
N GLU A 165 21.50 -15.31 -3.94
CA GLU A 165 21.54 -14.57 -5.19
C GLU A 165 21.17 -13.11 -4.87
N LEU A 166 22.05 -12.17 -5.24
CA LEU A 166 21.81 -10.74 -5.04
C LEU A 166 21.07 -10.19 -6.26
N PRO A 167 19.76 -9.90 -6.17
CA PRO A 167 19.04 -9.28 -7.27
C PRO A 167 19.50 -7.84 -7.49
N GLY A 168 19.54 -7.41 -8.74
CA GLY A 168 19.87 -6.05 -9.14
C GLY A 168 18.70 -5.35 -9.80
N GLN A 169 18.93 -4.10 -10.17
CA GLN A 169 18.00 -3.30 -10.97
C GLN A 169 17.89 -3.86 -12.39
N VAL A 170 16.68 -3.90 -12.93
CA VAL A 170 16.37 -4.36 -14.28
C VAL A 170 15.48 -3.38 -15.05
N GLY A 171 15.34 -2.16 -14.56
CA GLY A 171 14.49 -1.14 -15.15
C GLY A 171 13.02 -1.58 -15.19
N ASN A 172 12.41 -1.38 -16.33
CA ASN A 172 11.02 -1.75 -16.57
C ASN A 172 10.82 -3.22 -16.98
N ASN A 173 11.87 -4.06 -16.88
CA ASN A 173 11.78 -5.47 -17.22
C ASN A 173 11.40 -6.33 -16.01
N HIS A 174 10.73 -7.46 -16.25
CA HIS A 174 10.57 -8.45 -15.20
C HIS A 174 11.92 -9.12 -14.90
N PRO A 175 12.30 -9.35 -13.64
CA PRO A 175 13.64 -9.86 -13.30
C PRO A 175 14.01 -11.20 -13.92
N THR A 176 13.04 -12.09 -14.10
CA THR A 176 13.29 -13.47 -14.54
C THR A 176 12.61 -13.85 -15.86
N ASN A 177 11.55 -13.13 -16.27
CA ASN A 177 10.80 -13.43 -17.50
C ASN A 177 11.15 -12.45 -18.62
N SER A 178 11.26 -12.94 -19.85
CA SER A 178 11.49 -12.14 -21.06
C SER A 178 10.75 -12.75 -22.25
N PRO A 179 10.08 -11.90 -23.07
CA PRO A 179 9.84 -10.48 -22.86
C PRO A 179 8.73 -10.24 -21.83
N MET A 180 8.93 -9.36 -20.91
CA MET A 180 7.90 -8.85 -19.99
C MET A 180 8.39 -7.51 -19.45
N GLY A 181 7.68 -6.43 -19.78
CA GLY A 181 8.11 -5.08 -19.42
C GLY A 181 7.43 -3.99 -20.24
N VAL A 182 8.10 -2.85 -20.32
CA VAL A 182 7.65 -1.68 -21.08
C VAL A 182 8.37 -1.61 -22.42
N PHE A 183 7.61 -1.42 -23.49
CA PHE A 183 8.08 -1.38 -24.87
C PHE A 183 7.62 -0.10 -25.56
N LYS A 184 8.35 0.28 -26.62
CA LYS A 184 8.03 1.49 -27.40
C LYS A 184 6.86 1.24 -28.35
N SER A 185 6.09 2.29 -28.56
CA SER A 185 5.11 2.42 -29.64
C SER A 185 5.41 3.69 -30.45
N SER A 186 4.66 3.95 -31.51
CA SER A 186 4.84 5.16 -32.31
C SER A 186 4.46 6.45 -31.58
N ASP A 187 3.67 6.35 -30.49
CA ASP A 187 3.16 7.48 -29.70
C ASP A 187 3.60 7.46 -28.23
N GLY A 188 4.52 6.56 -27.85
CA GLY A 188 5.05 6.49 -26.48
C GLY A 188 5.44 5.10 -26.07
N TYR A 189 4.84 4.62 -24.99
CA TYR A 189 5.18 3.34 -24.36
C TYR A 189 3.93 2.61 -23.90
N PHE A 190 3.99 1.28 -23.89
CA PHE A 190 2.96 0.42 -23.31
C PHE A 190 3.59 -0.81 -22.66
N THR A 191 2.85 -1.50 -21.81
CA THR A 191 3.32 -2.67 -21.09
C THR A 191 2.87 -3.93 -21.79
N ILE A 192 3.78 -4.91 -21.93
CA ILE A 192 3.51 -6.24 -22.48
C ILE A 192 3.99 -7.29 -21.47
N ALA A 193 3.17 -8.32 -21.22
CA ALA A 193 3.48 -9.36 -20.26
C ALA A 193 3.09 -10.78 -20.75
N PRO A 194 3.64 -11.28 -21.87
CA PRO A 194 3.38 -12.63 -22.31
C PRO A 194 4.03 -13.62 -21.33
N THR A 195 3.27 -14.64 -20.93
CA THR A 195 3.83 -15.79 -20.23
C THR A 195 4.67 -16.65 -21.19
N PRO A 196 5.55 -17.54 -20.72
CA PRO A 196 6.36 -18.39 -21.61
C PRO A 196 5.55 -19.18 -22.63
N GLY A 197 4.34 -19.64 -22.28
CA GLY A 197 3.44 -20.35 -23.19
C GLY A 197 2.76 -19.48 -24.26
N MET A 198 2.88 -18.15 -24.16
CA MET A 198 2.31 -17.20 -25.12
C MET A 198 3.33 -16.71 -26.15
N TRP A 199 4.57 -17.18 -26.11
CA TRP A 199 5.66 -16.68 -26.97
C TRP A 199 5.28 -16.66 -28.46
N ASN A 200 4.79 -17.78 -29.00
CA ASN A 200 4.43 -17.86 -30.42
C ASN A 200 3.29 -16.89 -30.77
N LYS A 201 2.25 -16.84 -29.95
CA LYS A 201 1.12 -15.90 -30.14
C LYS A 201 1.59 -14.45 -30.13
N PHE A 202 2.48 -14.11 -29.19
CA PHE A 202 3.05 -12.78 -29.10
C PHE A 202 3.85 -12.41 -30.36
N CYS A 203 4.75 -13.29 -30.83
CA CYS A 203 5.53 -13.06 -32.04
C CYS A 203 4.63 -12.87 -33.27
N THR A 204 3.60 -13.69 -33.42
CA THR A 204 2.64 -13.54 -34.51
C THR A 204 1.88 -12.21 -34.40
N ALA A 205 1.45 -11.81 -33.18
CA ALA A 205 0.72 -10.57 -32.97
C ALA A 205 1.54 -9.32 -33.38
N ILE A 206 2.86 -9.35 -33.17
CA ILE A 206 3.73 -8.23 -33.57
C ILE A 206 4.31 -8.38 -35.00
N GLY A 207 3.92 -9.44 -35.74
CA GLY A 207 4.41 -9.72 -37.11
C GLY A 207 5.88 -10.13 -37.15
N ARG A 208 6.37 -10.82 -36.12
CA ARG A 208 7.76 -11.27 -35.97
C ARG A 208 7.83 -12.77 -35.73
N GLU A 209 7.20 -13.56 -36.59
CA GLU A 209 7.25 -15.02 -36.55
C GLU A 209 8.67 -15.59 -36.70
N ASP A 210 9.58 -14.82 -37.30
CA ASP A 210 11.01 -15.12 -37.41
C ASP A 210 11.69 -15.32 -36.04
N LEU A 211 11.17 -14.68 -34.97
CA LEU A 211 11.69 -14.79 -33.60
C LEU A 211 11.29 -16.12 -32.92
N ILE A 212 10.24 -16.81 -33.39
CA ILE A 212 9.68 -18.00 -32.71
C ILE A 212 10.76 -19.08 -32.54
N ASN A 213 11.47 -19.40 -33.61
CA ASN A 213 12.49 -20.45 -33.64
C ASN A 213 13.90 -19.88 -33.74
N HIS A 214 14.09 -18.60 -33.49
CA HIS A 214 15.41 -17.99 -33.53
C HIS A 214 16.30 -18.60 -32.45
N PRO A 215 17.53 -19.02 -32.74
CA PRO A 215 18.41 -19.72 -31.79
C PRO A 215 18.62 -18.95 -30.48
N ASP A 216 18.66 -17.60 -30.53
CA ASP A 216 18.86 -16.76 -29.36
C ASP A 216 17.57 -16.52 -28.54
N TYR A 217 16.40 -16.95 -29.03
CA TYR A 217 15.09 -16.65 -28.40
C TYR A 217 14.16 -17.85 -28.28
N ALA A 218 14.58 -19.02 -28.72
CA ALA A 218 13.72 -20.22 -28.79
C ALA A 218 13.23 -20.65 -27.39
N THR A 219 14.06 -20.60 -26.38
CA THR A 219 13.66 -20.94 -25.02
C THR A 219 13.53 -19.70 -24.12
N ALA A 220 12.78 -19.83 -23.01
CA ALA A 220 12.67 -18.76 -22.02
C ALA A 220 14.04 -18.34 -21.44
N THR A 221 14.95 -19.31 -21.28
CA THR A 221 16.31 -19.07 -20.80
C THR A 221 17.11 -18.25 -21.81
N ASP A 222 17.02 -18.60 -23.10
CA ASP A 222 17.72 -17.88 -24.17
C ASP A 222 17.19 -16.44 -24.27
N ARG A 223 15.88 -16.24 -24.20
CA ARG A 223 15.26 -14.91 -24.17
C ARG A 223 15.73 -14.07 -22.98
N ALA A 224 15.82 -14.66 -21.80
CA ALA A 224 16.30 -13.96 -20.61
C ALA A 224 17.78 -13.58 -20.72
N LYS A 225 18.59 -14.44 -21.31
CA LYS A 225 20.02 -14.20 -21.55
C LYS A 225 20.26 -13.11 -22.60
N ASN A 226 19.47 -13.11 -23.66
CA ASN A 226 19.61 -12.19 -24.81
C ASN A 226 18.58 -11.04 -24.74
N ARG A 227 18.13 -10.68 -23.55
CA ARG A 227 17.02 -9.72 -23.30
C ARG A 227 17.19 -8.40 -24.03
N GLU A 228 18.37 -7.78 -23.97
CA GLU A 228 18.60 -6.45 -24.55
C GLU A 228 18.39 -6.48 -26.07
N ASN A 229 18.94 -7.48 -26.75
CA ASN A 229 18.75 -7.66 -28.19
C ASN A 229 17.27 -7.97 -28.53
N LEU A 230 16.64 -8.86 -27.76
CA LEU A 230 15.23 -9.18 -27.95
C LEU A 230 14.31 -7.96 -27.75
N ASN A 231 14.56 -7.16 -26.73
CA ASN A 231 13.79 -5.95 -26.50
C ASN A 231 13.97 -4.93 -27.63
N ALA A 232 15.17 -4.80 -28.20
CA ALA A 232 15.42 -3.96 -29.36
C ALA A 232 14.66 -4.43 -30.61
N GLU A 233 14.58 -5.73 -30.86
CA GLU A 233 13.78 -6.31 -31.95
C GLU A 233 12.29 -6.07 -31.76
N ILE A 234 11.80 -6.21 -30.53
CA ILE A 234 10.39 -5.94 -30.19
C ILE A 234 10.11 -4.45 -30.35
N ASP A 235 10.94 -3.56 -29.81
CA ASP A 235 10.80 -2.11 -29.92
C ASP A 235 10.76 -1.66 -31.39
N ALA A 236 11.61 -2.26 -32.25
CA ALA A 236 11.61 -1.97 -33.68
C ALA A 236 10.28 -2.32 -34.36
N ALA A 237 9.69 -3.45 -33.97
CA ALA A 237 8.38 -3.87 -34.50
C ALA A 237 7.24 -3.02 -33.94
N THR A 238 7.23 -2.81 -32.61
CA THR A 238 6.09 -2.14 -31.93
C THR A 238 6.07 -0.63 -32.15
N SER A 239 7.21 0.00 -32.47
CA SER A 239 7.28 1.43 -32.83
C SER A 239 6.52 1.80 -34.13
N GLN A 240 6.01 0.81 -34.87
CA GLN A 240 5.30 1.04 -36.16
C GLN A 240 3.83 1.43 -35.98
N LYS A 241 3.21 1.17 -34.81
CA LYS A 241 1.80 1.50 -34.54
C LYS A 241 1.66 2.20 -33.18
N LYS A 242 0.50 2.81 -32.95
CA LYS A 242 0.18 3.43 -31.66
C LYS A 242 -0.03 2.39 -30.55
N SER A 243 0.14 2.81 -29.33
CA SER A 243 -0.06 1.95 -28.14
C SER A 243 -1.42 1.29 -28.13
N MET A 244 -2.48 2.04 -28.39
CA MET A 244 -3.87 1.52 -28.35
C MET A 244 -4.12 0.49 -29.44
N ASP A 245 -3.58 0.68 -30.65
CA ASP A 245 -3.71 -0.29 -31.76
C ASP A 245 -3.04 -1.63 -31.40
N TRP A 246 -1.89 -1.58 -30.72
CA TRP A 246 -1.21 -2.78 -30.22
C TRP A 246 -1.99 -3.46 -29.11
N ILE A 247 -2.56 -2.69 -28.18
CA ILE A 247 -3.36 -3.23 -27.07
C ILE A 247 -4.59 -3.98 -27.62
N GLU A 248 -5.24 -3.46 -28.64
CA GLU A 248 -6.36 -4.15 -29.29
C GLU A 248 -5.93 -5.49 -29.90
N VAL A 249 -4.87 -5.52 -30.70
CA VAL A 249 -4.31 -6.74 -31.30
C VAL A 249 -3.90 -7.76 -30.22
N MET A 250 -3.24 -7.30 -29.14
CA MET A 250 -2.80 -8.18 -28.04
C MET A 250 -3.99 -8.77 -27.29
N ASN A 251 -5.01 -7.96 -27.00
CA ASN A 251 -6.22 -8.43 -26.31
C ASN A 251 -6.96 -9.48 -27.13
N GLU A 252 -7.10 -9.32 -28.46
CA GLU A 252 -7.70 -10.32 -29.35
C GLU A 252 -6.94 -11.64 -29.34
N THR A 253 -5.61 -11.59 -29.23
CA THR A 253 -4.77 -12.79 -29.16
C THR A 253 -4.62 -13.36 -27.75
N GLY A 254 -5.14 -12.67 -26.73
CA GLY A 254 -5.07 -13.05 -25.31
C GLY A 254 -3.69 -12.86 -24.69
N VAL A 255 -2.85 -11.98 -25.24
CA VAL A 255 -1.56 -11.59 -24.68
C VAL A 255 -1.79 -10.41 -23.71
N PRO A 256 -1.45 -10.52 -22.41
CA PRO A 256 -1.61 -9.42 -21.48
C PRO A 256 -0.80 -8.20 -21.87
N CYS A 257 -1.46 -7.07 -22.01
CA CYS A 257 -0.85 -5.77 -22.28
C CYS A 257 -1.71 -4.64 -21.75
N GLY A 258 -1.15 -3.44 -21.67
CA GLY A 258 -1.91 -2.28 -21.23
C GLY A 258 -1.15 -0.97 -21.42
N PRO A 259 -1.86 0.16 -21.43
CA PRO A 259 -1.26 1.48 -21.51
C PRO A 259 -0.56 1.86 -20.20
N ILE A 260 0.30 2.87 -20.26
CA ILE A 260 0.88 3.53 -19.10
C ILE A 260 0.17 4.86 -18.93
N TYR A 261 -0.79 4.90 -18.03
CA TYR A 261 -1.64 6.06 -17.81
C TYR A 261 -1.00 7.10 -16.87
N THR A 262 -1.27 8.36 -17.13
CA THR A 262 -1.24 9.41 -16.13
C THR A 262 -2.40 9.23 -15.15
N LEU A 263 -2.35 9.90 -13.99
CA LEU A 263 -3.48 9.84 -13.06
C LEU A 263 -4.79 10.38 -13.67
N ALA A 264 -4.72 11.39 -14.53
CA ALA A 264 -5.91 11.89 -15.23
C ALA A 264 -6.53 10.84 -16.15
N GLU A 265 -5.72 10.12 -16.91
CA GLU A 265 -6.16 9.01 -17.77
C GLU A 265 -6.66 7.82 -16.95
N THR A 266 -5.99 7.49 -15.83
CA THR A 266 -6.44 6.45 -14.91
C THR A 266 -7.88 6.72 -14.43
N PHE A 267 -8.16 7.94 -13.97
CA PHE A 267 -9.50 8.29 -13.48
C PHE A 267 -10.53 8.52 -14.60
N ALA A 268 -10.11 8.69 -15.85
CA ALA A 268 -10.98 8.74 -17.03
C ALA A 268 -11.26 7.37 -17.64
N ASP A 269 -10.52 6.33 -17.26
CA ASP A 269 -10.68 4.97 -17.80
C ASP A 269 -12.04 4.36 -17.45
N ALA A 270 -12.68 3.70 -18.42
CA ALA A 270 -14.02 3.17 -18.26
C ALA A 270 -14.15 2.12 -17.15
N GLN A 271 -13.12 1.28 -16.95
CA GLN A 271 -13.12 0.28 -15.88
C GLN A 271 -12.95 0.95 -14.51
N VAL A 272 -12.10 1.97 -14.40
CA VAL A 272 -11.91 2.72 -13.16
C VAL A 272 -13.16 3.50 -12.79
N GLN A 273 -13.86 4.10 -13.77
CA GLN A 273 -15.17 4.74 -13.59
C GLN A 273 -16.23 3.72 -13.13
N HIS A 274 -16.27 2.54 -13.73
CA HIS A 274 -17.20 1.46 -13.35
C HIS A 274 -16.95 0.98 -11.90
N ILE A 275 -15.70 0.85 -11.49
CA ILE A 275 -15.33 0.46 -10.11
C ILE A 275 -15.80 1.51 -9.10
N GLY A 276 -15.87 2.78 -9.48
CA GLY A 276 -16.32 3.87 -8.62
C GLY A 276 -15.41 4.11 -7.41
N ILE A 277 -14.10 3.95 -7.57
CA ILE A 277 -13.14 4.11 -6.48
C ILE A 277 -13.00 5.57 -6.00
N ALA A 278 -13.23 6.54 -6.87
CA ALA A 278 -13.29 7.97 -6.55
C ALA A 278 -14.72 8.33 -6.15
N GLN A 279 -14.92 8.75 -4.90
CA GLN A 279 -16.24 8.99 -4.32
C GLN A 279 -16.34 10.42 -3.77
N SER A 280 -17.39 11.14 -4.15
CA SER A 280 -17.71 12.46 -3.59
C SER A 280 -18.37 12.34 -2.23
N VAL A 281 -17.93 13.16 -1.28
CA VAL A 281 -18.47 13.23 0.08
C VAL A 281 -18.54 14.67 0.55
N PRO A 282 -19.50 14.99 1.44
CA PRO A 282 -19.54 16.28 2.09
C PRO A 282 -18.33 16.49 3.02
N SER A 283 -17.86 17.72 3.08
CA SER A 283 -16.81 18.19 3.99
C SER A 283 -17.23 19.53 4.58
N ASP A 284 -17.24 19.64 5.89
CA ASP A 284 -17.70 20.85 6.59
C ASP A 284 -16.87 22.09 6.24
N SER A 285 -15.57 21.89 5.96
CA SER A 285 -14.64 23.00 5.65
C SER A 285 -14.41 23.24 4.16
N LEU A 286 -14.63 22.22 3.30
CA LEU A 286 -14.30 22.27 1.87
C LEU A 286 -15.52 22.15 0.95
N GLY A 287 -16.72 21.99 1.53
CA GLY A 287 -17.96 21.76 0.79
C GLY A 287 -18.10 20.31 0.31
N GLU A 288 -17.72 20.00 -0.91
CA GLU A 288 -17.67 18.64 -1.43
C GLU A 288 -16.25 18.29 -1.84
N VAL A 289 -15.79 17.10 -1.48
CA VAL A 289 -14.47 16.58 -1.86
C VAL A 289 -14.59 15.19 -2.45
N THR A 290 -13.79 14.91 -3.47
CA THR A 290 -13.68 13.56 -4.03
C THR A 290 -12.48 12.84 -3.42
N LEU A 291 -12.71 11.74 -2.75
CA LEU A 291 -11.71 10.94 -2.04
C LEU A 291 -11.66 9.52 -2.61
N ILE A 292 -10.54 8.83 -2.37
CA ILE A 292 -10.41 7.42 -2.74
C ILE A 292 -11.18 6.56 -1.74
N GLY A 293 -12.15 5.80 -2.22
CA GLY A 293 -12.93 4.86 -1.43
C GLY A 293 -12.13 3.62 -1.01
N GLN A 294 -12.81 2.68 -0.37
CA GLN A 294 -12.22 1.38 -0.02
C GLN A 294 -12.18 0.47 -1.25
N ALA A 295 -11.05 -0.23 -1.42
CA ALA A 295 -10.86 -1.19 -2.51
C ALA A 295 -11.42 -2.60 -2.21
N ILE A 296 -12.10 -2.79 -1.07
CA ILE A 296 -12.69 -4.06 -0.66
C ILE A 296 -14.20 -4.00 -0.86
N HIS A 297 -14.76 -4.97 -1.58
CA HIS A 297 -16.19 -5.10 -1.81
C HIS A 297 -16.75 -6.28 -1.03
N MET A 298 -17.68 -6.01 -0.11
CA MET A 298 -18.40 -7.04 0.65
C MET A 298 -19.87 -7.07 0.23
N SER A 299 -20.35 -8.21 -0.22
CA SER A 299 -21.67 -8.33 -0.82
C SER A 299 -22.84 -8.03 0.12
N ARG A 300 -22.71 -8.33 1.40
CA ARG A 300 -23.74 -8.16 2.43
C ARG A 300 -23.55 -6.89 3.26
N THR A 301 -22.31 -6.50 3.51
CA THR A 301 -21.93 -5.34 4.33
C THR A 301 -21.02 -4.41 3.53
N PRO A 302 -21.52 -3.74 2.49
CA PRO A 302 -20.71 -2.88 1.64
C PRO A 302 -20.14 -1.72 2.45
N ASN A 303 -18.93 -1.33 2.14
CA ASN A 303 -18.33 -0.12 2.72
C ASN A 303 -19.10 1.13 2.28
N ARG A 304 -19.02 2.18 3.09
CA ARG A 304 -19.63 3.47 2.80
C ARG A 304 -18.67 4.60 3.14
N LEU A 305 -18.49 5.50 2.22
CA LEU A 305 -17.83 6.77 2.45
C LEU A 305 -18.93 7.81 2.72
N VAL A 306 -19.07 8.24 3.97
CA VAL A 306 -20.21 9.06 4.41
C VAL A 306 -19.82 10.49 4.80
N ALA A 307 -18.55 10.73 5.13
CA ALA A 307 -18.05 12.03 5.54
C ALA A 307 -16.58 12.20 5.14
N GLY A 308 -16.22 13.42 4.79
CA GLY A 308 -14.83 13.86 4.68
C GLY A 308 -14.12 13.86 6.04
N THR A 309 -12.95 14.47 6.09
CA THR A 309 -12.18 14.63 7.31
C THR A 309 -12.79 15.70 8.20
N ALA A 310 -13.05 15.35 9.46
CA ALA A 310 -13.50 16.32 10.46
C ALA A 310 -12.37 17.29 10.86
N GLU A 311 -12.72 18.51 11.20
CA GLU A 311 -11.80 19.47 11.78
C GLU A 311 -11.26 18.98 13.14
N CYS A 312 -10.09 19.49 13.54
CA CYS A 312 -9.47 19.12 14.79
C CYS A 312 -10.40 19.42 15.98
N GLY A 313 -10.76 18.38 16.74
CA GLY A 313 -11.61 18.50 17.90
C GLY A 313 -13.10 18.74 17.61
N ALA A 314 -13.55 18.65 16.35
CA ALA A 314 -14.94 18.94 15.97
C ALA A 314 -15.99 18.14 16.77
N HIS A 315 -15.64 16.95 17.23
CA HIS A 315 -16.55 16.08 17.99
C HIS A 315 -16.20 16.01 19.48
N THR A 316 -15.32 16.89 19.98
CA THR A 316 -14.85 16.83 21.37
C THR A 316 -16.00 16.88 22.36
N LYS A 317 -16.92 17.86 22.22
CA LYS A 317 -18.07 18.00 23.12
C LYS A 317 -18.99 16.78 23.07
N GLU A 318 -19.31 16.31 21.88
CA GLU A 318 -20.16 15.12 21.66
C GLU A 318 -19.58 13.88 22.33
N ILE A 319 -18.30 13.58 22.09
CA ILE A 319 -17.63 12.40 22.64
C ILE A 319 -17.51 12.49 24.17
N LEU A 320 -17.21 13.66 24.71
CA LEU A 320 -17.16 13.86 26.17
C LEU A 320 -18.53 13.70 26.83
N THR A 321 -19.60 14.18 26.18
CA THR A 321 -20.97 13.98 26.66
C THR A 321 -21.35 12.49 26.66
N GLU A 322 -20.99 11.75 25.62
CA GLU A 322 -21.17 10.28 25.58
C GLU A 322 -20.43 9.56 26.71
N LEU A 323 -19.29 10.09 27.16
CA LEU A 323 -18.53 9.58 28.30
C LEU A 323 -19.10 10.03 29.68
N GLY A 324 -20.18 10.77 29.68
CA GLY A 324 -20.88 11.21 30.89
C GLY A 324 -20.38 12.52 31.49
N TYR A 325 -19.63 13.35 30.75
CA TYR A 325 -19.21 14.67 31.16
C TYR A 325 -20.36 15.66 30.88
N ASP A 326 -20.68 16.52 31.84
CA ASP A 326 -21.63 17.63 31.67
C ASP A 326 -20.96 18.86 31.01
N ASP A 327 -21.79 19.86 30.64
CA ASP A 327 -21.32 21.05 29.95
C ASP A 327 -20.30 21.87 30.77
N GLU A 328 -20.45 21.91 32.10
CA GLU A 328 -19.52 22.61 33.00
C GLU A 328 -18.15 21.91 33.02
N GLN A 329 -18.18 20.60 33.15
CA GLN A 329 -16.96 19.75 33.10
C GLN A 329 -16.24 19.87 31.74
N VAL A 330 -16.99 19.81 30.63
CA VAL A 330 -16.41 19.97 29.27
C VAL A 330 -15.76 21.34 29.11
N SER A 331 -16.39 22.40 29.63
CA SER A 331 -15.88 23.78 29.54
C SER A 331 -14.64 24.02 30.43
N SER A 332 -14.38 23.15 31.41
CA SER A 332 -13.24 23.22 32.36
C SER A 332 -12.04 22.39 31.90
N LEU A 333 -12.13 21.65 30.77
CA LEU A 333 -11.08 20.84 30.20
C LEU A 333 -10.26 21.62 29.18
#